data_cdde9a5a206c469cc01de4baaa79a076
#
_entry.id   cdde9a5a206c469cc01de4baaa79a076
#
_cell.length_a   1.000
_cell.length_b   1.000
_cell.length_c   1.000
_cell.angle_alpha   90.00
_cell.angle_beta   90.00
_cell.angle_gamma   90.00
#
_symmetry.space_group_name_H-M   'P 1'
#
loop_
_entity.id
_entity.type
_entity.pdbx_description
1 polymer ?
#
loop_
_entity_poly.entity_id
_entity_poly.type
_entity_poly.pdbx_seq_one_letter_code
_entity_poly.pdbx_strand_id
1 'polypeptide(L)'
;IISDFYADSSLLNQVLIHFGIRKYFKDIFVSSEYNARKSTGKLYEVFLSRLNVAPESVTMIGDNYKSDVINPMNLGLASYFKEYKHVTGSIVDKKELKNLYRKTLYFNAEIAPFNGFIADILYFISKLHVQLVKDGVKQILFCSREGQLLKTLFDQYQNSYFHENKINTDYFYVSRRSTLYPSLEKLEIESFDIIFRQYKRISLENFLLNLNFSRDEISNISSNLQVDMTHKIDRNSLVLEKLKSNPCFIKRYKLEKAKDSNFRNYVTSLTQDDSIYIVDIGWKGTIQDNIQKALPDKKVVGYYFGLKY
;
A
#
# COMPACT_ATOMS: atom_id res chain seq x y z
N ILE A 1 14.92 15.95 -29.14
CA ILE A 1 13.99 16.30 -28.05
C ILE A 1 14.55 17.43 -27.24
N ILE A 2 13.73 18.39 -26.86
CA ILE A 2 14.05 19.48 -25.94
C ILE A 2 13.03 19.43 -24.80
N SER A 3 13.46 19.34 -23.53
CA SER A 3 12.56 19.15 -22.39
C SER A 3 13.00 19.89 -21.13
N ASP A 4 12.05 20.55 -20.47
CA ASP A 4 12.22 21.06 -19.10
C ASP A 4 11.95 19.95 -18.09
N PHE A 5 12.76 18.90 -18.14
CA PHE A 5 12.63 17.73 -17.28
C PHE A 5 13.74 17.72 -16.23
N TYR A 6 13.41 17.24 -15.04
CA TYR A 6 14.33 17.25 -13.89
C TYR A 6 15.24 16.02 -13.80
N ALA A 7 15.00 14.99 -14.63
CA ALA A 7 15.93 13.89 -14.81
C ALA A 7 16.89 14.17 -16.00
N ASP A 8 17.95 13.38 -16.11
CA ASP A 8 18.94 13.49 -17.16
C ASP A 8 18.45 12.91 -18.51
N SER A 9 19.23 13.16 -19.56
CA SER A 9 18.95 12.63 -20.90
C SER A 9 19.06 11.10 -20.96
N SER A 10 19.83 10.48 -20.06
CA SER A 10 19.99 9.03 -19.97
C SER A 10 18.65 8.34 -19.66
N LEU A 11 17.88 8.87 -18.70
CA LEU A 11 16.56 8.35 -18.37
C LEU A 11 15.60 8.48 -19.57
N LEU A 12 15.54 9.65 -20.21
CA LEU A 12 14.70 9.82 -21.39
C LEU A 12 15.12 8.89 -22.54
N ASN A 13 16.42 8.69 -22.72
CA ASN A 13 16.94 7.75 -23.70
C ASN A 13 16.47 6.31 -23.42
N GLN A 14 16.50 5.85 -22.16
CA GLN A 14 15.99 4.55 -21.77
C GLN A 14 14.48 4.41 -22.03
N VAL A 15 13.70 5.46 -21.72
CA VAL A 15 12.26 5.49 -22.02
C VAL A 15 12.01 5.35 -23.52
N LEU A 16 12.73 6.09 -24.36
CA LEU A 16 12.59 6.01 -25.80
C LEU A 16 12.98 4.64 -26.37
N ILE A 17 14.01 3.99 -25.80
CA ILE A 17 14.41 2.64 -26.14
C ILE A 17 13.29 1.65 -25.74
N HIS A 18 12.78 1.78 -24.52
CA HIS A 18 11.71 0.90 -24.03
C HIS A 18 10.46 0.91 -24.96
N PHE A 19 10.11 2.09 -25.46
CA PHE A 19 8.98 2.22 -26.42
C PHE A 19 9.36 1.96 -27.88
N GLY A 20 10.60 1.57 -28.17
CA GLY A 20 11.06 1.27 -29.53
C GLY A 20 11.16 2.47 -30.48
N ILE A 21 11.08 3.69 -29.94
CA ILE A 21 11.02 4.94 -30.72
C ILE A 21 12.34 5.74 -30.72
N ARG A 22 13.38 5.29 -30.00
CA ARG A 22 14.67 5.97 -29.89
C ARG A 22 15.28 6.32 -31.26
N LYS A 23 15.11 5.45 -32.24
CA LYS A 23 15.63 5.61 -33.60
C LYS A 23 15.14 6.86 -34.35
N TYR A 24 14.03 7.45 -33.92
CA TYR A 24 13.46 8.67 -34.55
C TYR A 24 14.03 9.96 -34.00
N PHE A 25 14.88 9.90 -32.96
CA PHE A 25 15.43 11.07 -32.28
C PHE A 25 16.93 11.07 -32.40
N LYS A 26 17.52 12.19 -32.91
CA LYS A 26 18.95 12.36 -33.00
C LYS A 26 19.55 12.66 -31.65
N ASP A 27 19.06 13.70 -30.97
CA ASP A 27 19.60 14.20 -29.73
C ASP A 27 18.50 14.49 -28.69
N ILE A 28 18.90 14.55 -27.41
CA ILE A 28 18.03 14.84 -26.28
C ILE A 28 18.69 15.96 -25.46
N PHE A 29 17.99 17.10 -25.31
CA PHE A 29 18.42 18.25 -24.52
C PHE A 29 17.49 18.41 -23.32
N VAL A 30 18.03 18.35 -22.12
CA VAL A 30 17.24 18.40 -20.86
C VAL A 30 17.72 19.56 -20.01
N SER A 31 16.79 20.34 -19.49
CA SER A 31 17.08 21.54 -18.68
C SER A 31 18.00 21.27 -17.49
N SER A 32 17.90 20.08 -16.87
CA SER A 32 18.71 19.69 -15.73
C SER A 32 20.22 19.58 -16.04
N GLU A 33 20.58 19.19 -17.27
CA GLU A 33 21.98 19.04 -17.68
C GLU A 33 22.67 20.34 -18.08
N TYR A 34 21.88 21.30 -18.54
CA TYR A 34 22.42 22.58 -19.06
C TYR A 34 22.18 23.76 -18.13
N ASN A 35 21.50 23.56 -17.02
CA ASN A 35 21.05 24.67 -16.16
C ASN A 35 20.31 25.78 -16.94
N ALA A 36 19.58 25.37 -17.96
CA ALA A 36 18.87 26.21 -18.90
C ALA A 36 17.47 25.66 -19.16
N ARG A 37 16.45 26.51 -19.24
CA ARG A 37 15.06 26.12 -19.39
C ARG A 37 14.44 26.64 -20.69
N LYS A 38 13.49 25.89 -21.26
CA LYS A 38 12.62 26.34 -22.35
C LYS A 38 11.79 27.57 -21.93
N SER A 39 11.30 27.53 -20.67
CA SER A 39 10.47 28.60 -20.10
C SER A 39 11.19 29.97 -20.06
N THR A 40 12.52 29.98 -20.11
CA THR A 40 13.34 31.21 -20.19
C THR A 40 13.93 31.46 -21.58
N GLY A 41 13.73 30.56 -22.54
CA GLY A 41 14.38 30.60 -23.86
C GLY A 41 15.80 30.05 -23.90
N LYS A 42 16.52 30.02 -22.77
CA LYS A 42 17.95 29.67 -22.73
C LYS A 42 18.27 28.25 -23.22
N LEU A 43 17.38 27.29 -23.04
CA LEU A 43 17.62 25.91 -23.51
C LEU A 43 17.57 25.84 -25.05
N TYR A 44 16.86 26.75 -25.73
CA TYR A 44 16.87 26.85 -27.19
C TYR A 44 18.18 27.45 -27.69
N GLU A 45 18.74 28.44 -27.00
CA GLU A 45 20.07 29.01 -27.33
C GLU A 45 21.15 27.93 -27.24
N VAL A 46 21.12 27.11 -26.18
CA VAL A 46 22.04 25.96 -26.02
C VAL A 46 21.86 24.95 -27.15
N PHE A 47 20.63 24.64 -27.50
CA PHE A 47 20.29 23.71 -28.58
C PHE A 47 20.81 24.22 -29.94
N LEU A 48 20.49 25.45 -30.30
CA LEU A 48 20.92 26.07 -31.56
C LEU A 48 22.45 26.13 -31.68
N SER A 49 23.13 26.55 -30.62
CA SER A 49 24.58 26.60 -30.55
C SER A 49 25.23 25.24 -30.68
N ARG A 50 24.74 24.24 -29.97
CA ARG A 50 25.30 22.89 -29.96
C ARG A 50 25.14 22.16 -31.29
N LEU A 51 24.01 22.32 -31.95
CA LEU A 51 23.76 21.67 -33.24
C LEU A 51 24.23 22.52 -34.43
N ASN A 52 24.65 23.79 -34.18
CA ASN A 52 25.07 24.73 -35.19
C ASN A 52 24.03 24.86 -36.33
N VAL A 53 22.76 25.07 -35.96
CA VAL A 53 21.64 25.20 -36.88
C VAL A 53 21.03 26.58 -36.82
N ALA A 54 20.59 27.09 -37.97
CA ALA A 54 19.92 28.38 -38.06
C ALA A 54 18.50 28.26 -37.43
N PRO A 55 18.05 29.25 -36.65
CA PRO A 55 16.73 29.20 -36.01
C PRO A 55 15.59 28.95 -37.00
N GLU A 56 15.64 29.54 -38.16
CA GLU A 56 14.60 29.43 -39.21
C GLU A 56 14.46 28.02 -39.79
N SER A 57 15.48 27.18 -39.60
CA SER A 57 15.48 25.80 -40.05
C SER A 57 14.81 24.82 -39.04
N VAL A 58 14.41 25.35 -37.88
CA VAL A 58 13.91 24.54 -36.76
C VAL A 58 12.43 24.84 -36.51
N THR A 59 11.64 23.80 -36.37
CA THR A 59 10.25 23.90 -35.90
C THR A 59 10.11 23.26 -34.54
N MET A 60 9.70 24.03 -33.53
CA MET A 60 9.33 23.52 -32.23
C MET A 60 7.88 23.04 -32.23
N ILE A 61 7.64 21.83 -31.72
CA ILE A 61 6.30 21.28 -31.52
C ILE A 61 6.15 21.00 -30.02
N GLY A 62 5.12 21.55 -29.39
CA GLY A 62 4.86 21.31 -27.98
C GLY A 62 3.53 21.86 -27.50
N ASP A 63 3.21 21.59 -26.25
CA ASP A 63 1.91 21.80 -25.62
C ASP A 63 1.90 22.95 -24.60
N ASN A 64 3.04 23.51 -24.28
CA ASN A 64 3.13 24.67 -23.40
C ASN A 64 3.26 25.96 -24.24
N TYR A 65 2.19 26.76 -24.31
CA TYR A 65 2.12 27.91 -25.15
C TYR A 65 3.27 28.91 -24.95
N LYS A 66 3.66 29.19 -23.69
CA LYS A 66 4.77 30.09 -23.40
C LYS A 66 6.11 29.49 -23.78
N SER A 67 6.37 28.26 -23.34
CA SER A 67 7.69 27.63 -23.51
C SER A 67 7.93 27.12 -24.92
N ASP A 68 6.88 26.62 -25.61
CA ASP A 68 7.02 25.90 -26.86
C ASP A 68 6.54 26.70 -28.10
N VAL A 69 5.90 27.87 -27.87
CA VAL A 69 5.46 28.74 -28.94
C VAL A 69 6.12 30.11 -28.81
N ILE A 70 5.85 30.84 -27.73
CA ILE A 70 6.34 32.25 -27.63
C ILE A 70 7.86 32.30 -27.57
N ASN A 71 8.48 31.52 -26.67
CA ASN A 71 9.94 31.60 -26.47
C ASN A 71 10.74 31.16 -27.70
N PRO A 72 10.45 30.07 -28.40
CA PRO A 72 11.16 29.73 -29.63
C PRO A 72 10.89 30.74 -30.77
N MET A 73 9.67 31.27 -30.91
CA MET A 73 9.39 32.33 -31.91
C MET A 73 10.22 33.59 -31.67
N ASN A 74 10.41 33.98 -30.42
CA ASN A 74 11.27 35.13 -30.07
C ASN A 74 12.74 34.92 -30.45
N LEU A 75 13.16 33.68 -30.66
CA LEU A 75 14.50 33.31 -31.11
C LEU A 75 14.56 32.97 -32.60
N GLY A 76 13.46 33.19 -33.35
CA GLY A 76 13.39 32.98 -34.80
C GLY A 76 13.05 31.55 -35.23
N LEU A 77 12.70 30.63 -34.29
CA LEU A 77 12.24 29.30 -34.65
C LEU A 77 10.77 29.32 -35.10
N ALA A 78 10.42 28.45 -36.04
CA ALA A 78 9.02 28.15 -36.29
C ALA A 78 8.43 27.34 -35.11
N SER A 79 7.14 27.55 -34.84
CA SER A 79 6.49 26.86 -33.72
C SER A 79 5.12 26.34 -34.13
N TYR A 80 4.80 25.10 -33.67
CA TYR A 80 3.52 24.51 -33.85
C TYR A 80 2.96 24.16 -32.46
N PHE A 81 1.88 24.83 -32.08
CA PHE A 81 1.17 24.50 -30.84
C PHE A 81 0.32 23.24 -31.03
N LYS A 82 0.70 22.20 -30.33
CA LYS A 82 -0.12 21.01 -30.22
C LYS A 82 -0.90 21.09 -28.93
N GLU A 83 -2.16 21.51 -29.03
CA GLU A 83 -3.04 21.49 -27.89
C GLU A 83 -3.09 20.05 -27.34
N TYR A 84 -2.40 19.84 -26.24
CA TYR A 84 -2.65 18.67 -25.43
C TYR A 84 -4.01 18.94 -24.79
N LYS A 85 -5.03 18.21 -25.18
CA LYS A 85 -6.18 18.08 -24.31
C LYS A 85 -5.64 17.39 -23.07
N HIS A 86 -5.13 18.20 -22.14
CA HIS A 86 -5.04 17.72 -20.79
C HIS A 86 -6.41 17.13 -20.52
N VAL A 87 -6.46 15.85 -20.25
CA VAL A 87 -7.48 15.33 -19.41
C VAL A 87 -7.21 16.03 -18.08
N THR A 88 -7.64 17.28 -17.99
CA THR A 88 -7.79 18.04 -16.76
C THR A 88 -8.98 17.45 -16.03
N GLY A 89 -8.96 16.13 -15.87
CA GLY A 89 -9.58 15.43 -14.80
C GLY A 89 -8.50 15.41 -13.73
N SER A 90 -8.68 16.27 -12.77
CA SER A 90 -8.52 15.77 -11.43
C SER A 90 -8.53 14.26 -11.46
N ILE A 91 -7.40 13.59 -11.14
CA ILE A 91 -7.44 12.16 -10.86
C ILE A 91 -8.28 11.47 -11.94
N VAL A 92 -7.63 10.88 -12.94
CA VAL A 92 -8.31 10.00 -13.90
C VAL A 92 -9.36 9.26 -13.10
N ASP A 93 -10.65 9.49 -13.40
CA ASP A 93 -11.74 8.90 -12.65
C ASP A 93 -11.36 7.44 -12.51
N LYS A 94 -11.33 6.93 -11.27
CA LYS A 94 -10.97 5.52 -11.01
C LYS A 94 -11.70 4.59 -11.96
N LYS A 95 -12.87 5.01 -12.43
CA LYS A 95 -13.72 4.32 -13.39
C LYS A 95 -13.18 4.39 -14.83
N GLU A 96 -12.60 5.52 -15.25
CA GLU A 96 -11.96 5.65 -16.58
C GLU A 96 -10.60 4.95 -16.60
N LEU A 97 -9.78 5.07 -15.57
CA LEU A 97 -8.54 4.30 -15.42
C LEU A 97 -8.85 2.80 -15.42
N LYS A 98 -9.84 2.38 -14.65
CA LYS A 98 -10.32 1.00 -14.60
C LYS A 98 -10.86 0.52 -15.96
N ASN A 99 -11.53 1.39 -16.70
CA ASN A 99 -12.03 1.07 -18.05
C ASN A 99 -10.89 1.05 -19.08
N LEU A 100 -9.90 1.94 -18.97
CA LEU A 100 -8.71 1.93 -19.82
C LEU A 100 -7.87 0.67 -19.56
N TYR A 101 -7.64 0.32 -18.30
CA TYR A 101 -6.97 -0.92 -17.90
C TYR A 101 -7.78 -2.15 -18.33
N ARG A 102 -9.09 -2.16 -18.17
CA ARG A 102 -9.95 -3.21 -18.68
C ARG A 102 -9.81 -3.34 -20.20
N LYS A 103 -9.87 -2.26 -20.97
CA LYS A 103 -9.67 -2.30 -22.43
C LYS A 103 -8.29 -2.79 -22.81
N THR A 104 -7.23 -2.46 -22.07
CA THR A 104 -5.86 -2.87 -22.37
C THR A 104 -5.58 -4.32 -21.99
N LEU A 105 -6.23 -4.82 -20.93
CA LEU A 105 -6.09 -6.20 -20.44
C LEU A 105 -7.11 -7.17 -21.08
N TYR A 106 -8.26 -6.68 -21.59
CA TYR A 106 -9.32 -7.49 -22.18
C TYR A 106 -9.10 -7.82 -23.67
N PHE A 107 -7.93 -7.57 -24.23
CA PHE A 107 -7.64 -7.97 -25.60
C PHE A 107 -7.55 -9.50 -25.79
N ASN A 108 -7.66 -10.29 -24.73
CA ASN A 108 -7.82 -11.74 -24.78
C ASN A 108 -8.92 -12.18 -23.82
N ALA A 109 -10.11 -12.40 -24.33
CA ALA A 109 -11.31 -12.79 -23.57
C ALA A 109 -11.23 -14.19 -22.88
N GLU A 110 -10.15 -14.92 -23.06
CA GLU A 110 -9.92 -16.25 -22.47
C GLU A 110 -9.07 -16.24 -21.19
N ILE A 111 -8.66 -15.06 -20.70
CA ILE A 111 -7.75 -14.97 -19.57
C ILE A 111 -8.55 -14.87 -18.26
N ALA A 112 -8.25 -15.82 -17.38
CA ALA A 112 -8.68 -16.10 -16.00
C ALA A 112 -9.42 -15.01 -15.18
N PRO A 113 -10.31 -15.40 -14.26
CA PRO A 113 -11.30 -14.52 -13.60
C PRO A 113 -10.75 -13.40 -12.73
N PHE A 114 -9.43 -13.34 -12.50
CA PHE A 114 -8.79 -12.34 -11.62
C PHE A 114 -8.00 -11.24 -12.33
N ASN A 115 -7.96 -11.24 -13.65
CA ASN A 115 -7.16 -10.26 -14.42
C ASN A 115 -7.55 -8.80 -14.17
N GLY A 116 -8.82 -8.54 -13.80
CA GLY A 116 -9.26 -7.20 -13.44
C GLY A 116 -8.60 -6.61 -12.20
N PHE A 117 -7.98 -7.42 -11.35
CA PHE A 117 -7.29 -6.98 -10.14
C PHE A 117 -5.78 -6.77 -10.34
N ILE A 118 -5.19 -7.28 -11.42
CA ILE A 118 -3.74 -7.20 -11.65
C ILE A 118 -3.30 -5.74 -11.68
N ALA A 119 -4.02 -4.89 -12.37
CA ALA A 119 -3.70 -3.47 -12.47
C ALA A 119 -3.80 -2.75 -11.12
N ASP A 120 -4.85 -3.04 -10.34
CA ASP A 120 -5.03 -2.47 -9.00
C ASP A 120 -3.91 -2.92 -8.04
N ILE A 121 -3.52 -4.19 -8.13
CA ILE A 121 -2.42 -4.75 -7.32
C ILE A 121 -1.08 -4.13 -7.72
N LEU A 122 -0.77 -4.02 -9.01
CA LEU A 122 0.47 -3.41 -9.49
C LEU A 122 0.54 -1.92 -9.12
N TYR A 123 -0.59 -1.21 -9.21
CA TYR A 123 -0.68 0.18 -8.75
C TYR A 123 -0.41 0.28 -7.25
N PHE A 124 -1.02 -0.59 -6.44
CA PHE A 124 -0.78 -0.65 -5.01
C PHE A 124 0.70 -0.92 -4.71
N ILE A 125 1.31 -1.93 -5.32
CA ILE A 125 2.73 -2.30 -5.14
C ILE A 125 3.64 -1.12 -5.47
N SER A 126 3.41 -0.43 -6.59
CA SER A 126 4.21 0.73 -6.99
C SER A 126 4.07 1.89 -6.00
N LYS A 127 2.85 2.18 -5.55
CA LYS A 127 2.60 3.24 -4.55
C LYS A 127 3.14 2.88 -3.18
N LEU A 128 3.01 1.61 -2.79
CA LEU A 128 3.61 1.09 -1.56
C LEU A 128 5.11 1.33 -1.55
N HIS A 129 5.82 0.93 -2.62
CA HIS A 129 7.27 1.13 -2.72
C HIS A 129 7.65 2.62 -2.58
N VAL A 130 7.00 3.50 -3.34
CA VAL A 130 7.25 4.95 -3.27
C VAL A 130 7.03 5.50 -1.87
N GLN A 131 5.95 5.05 -1.19
CA GLN A 131 5.65 5.51 0.16
C GLN A 131 6.67 4.99 1.18
N LEU A 132 7.07 3.73 1.09
CA LEU A 132 8.07 3.13 1.97
C LEU A 132 9.43 3.81 1.85
N VAL A 133 9.87 4.13 0.62
CA VAL A 133 11.10 4.90 0.39
C VAL A 133 11.00 6.29 0.99
N LYS A 134 9.87 6.98 0.80
CA LYS A 134 9.61 8.30 1.38
C LYS A 134 9.64 8.28 2.90
N ASP A 135 9.09 7.23 3.52
CA ASP A 135 9.02 7.04 4.96
C ASP A 135 10.35 6.51 5.55
N GLY A 136 11.34 6.22 4.71
CA GLY A 136 12.65 5.70 5.12
C GLY A 136 12.60 4.28 5.67
N VAL A 137 11.60 3.49 5.27
CA VAL A 137 11.39 2.12 5.77
C VAL A 137 12.43 1.18 5.19
N LYS A 138 13.12 0.44 6.06
CA LYS A 138 14.14 -0.54 5.65
C LYS A 138 13.63 -1.98 5.62
N GLN A 139 12.59 -2.27 6.40
CA GLN A 139 11.97 -3.59 6.48
C GLN A 139 10.45 -3.46 6.53
N ILE A 140 9.75 -4.30 5.80
CA ILE A 140 8.28 -4.37 5.76
C ILE A 140 7.81 -5.81 5.92
N LEU A 141 6.80 -6.02 6.76
CA LEU A 141 6.23 -7.33 7.09
C LEU A 141 4.87 -7.51 6.40
N PHE A 142 4.72 -8.55 5.60
CA PHE A 142 3.48 -8.85 4.88
C PHE A 142 2.62 -9.83 5.68
N CYS A 143 1.46 -9.36 6.17
CA CYS A 143 0.55 -10.16 7.00
C CYS A 143 0.00 -11.36 6.22
N SER A 144 -0.05 -12.55 6.86
CA SER A 144 -0.62 -13.76 6.26
C SER A 144 -2.14 -13.56 6.04
N ARG A 145 -2.67 -14.10 5.09
CA ARG A 145 -2.53 -15.09 4.03
C ARG A 145 -2.26 -14.40 2.69
N GLU A 146 -3.04 -13.37 2.39
CA GLU A 146 -3.00 -12.57 1.16
C GLU A 146 -1.66 -11.84 1.00
N GLY A 147 -1.00 -11.53 2.10
CA GLY A 147 0.32 -10.91 2.11
C GLY A 147 1.42 -11.73 1.44
N GLN A 148 1.27 -13.06 1.31
CA GLN A 148 2.26 -13.87 0.60
C GLN A 148 2.33 -13.48 -0.88
N LEU A 149 1.19 -13.33 -1.54
CA LEU A 149 1.14 -12.89 -2.93
C LEU A 149 1.67 -11.46 -3.07
N LEU A 150 1.24 -10.55 -2.19
CA LEU A 150 1.69 -9.16 -2.21
C LEU A 150 3.20 -9.06 -2.00
N LYS A 151 3.77 -9.85 -1.08
CA LYS A 151 5.22 -9.94 -0.87
C LYS A 151 5.95 -10.40 -2.14
N THR A 152 5.50 -11.50 -2.74
CA THR A 152 6.10 -12.04 -3.97
C THR A 152 6.10 -10.99 -5.09
N LEU A 153 4.98 -10.30 -5.29
CA LEU A 153 4.87 -9.26 -6.31
C LEU A 153 5.72 -8.02 -5.97
N PHE A 154 5.80 -7.65 -4.70
CA PHE A 154 6.65 -6.55 -4.26
C PHE A 154 8.14 -6.85 -4.46
N ASP A 155 8.58 -8.08 -4.12
CA ASP A 155 9.95 -8.52 -4.34
C ASP A 155 10.31 -8.55 -5.83
N GLN A 156 9.41 -9.07 -6.68
CA GLN A 156 9.58 -9.04 -8.13
C GLN A 156 9.66 -7.61 -8.66
N TYR A 157 8.79 -6.71 -8.17
CA TYR A 157 8.81 -5.30 -8.54
C TYR A 157 10.15 -4.65 -8.19
N GLN A 158 10.64 -4.84 -6.95
CA GLN A 158 11.95 -4.32 -6.54
C GLN A 158 13.09 -4.90 -7.40
N ASN A 159 13.06 -6.20 -7.66
CA ASN A 159 14.09 -6.87 -8.47
C ASN A 159 14.12 -6.38 -9.91
N SER A 160 12.96 -5.99 -10.47
CA SER A 160 12.87 -5.53 -11.86
C SER A 160 13.24 -4.07 -12.03
N TYR A 161 12.99 -3.21 -11.04
CA TYR A 161 13.11 -1.77 -11.19
C TYR A 161 14.13 -1.10 -10.28
N PHE A 162 14.58 -1.77 -9.20
CA PHE A 162 15.48 -1.20 -8.20
C PHE A 162 16.59 -2.20 -7.88
N HIS A 163 17.81 -1.90 -8.34
CA HIS A 163 18.97 -2.77 -8.12
C HIS A 163 19.68 -2.48 -6.79
N GLU A 164 19.56 -1.25 -6.31
CA GLU A 164 20.18 -0.79 -5.06
C GLU A 164 19.09 -0.33 -4.07
N ASN A 165 19.43 -0.33 -2.78
CA ASN A 165 18.55 0.14 -1.68
C ASN A 165 17.18 -0.56 -1.60
N LYS A 166 17.16 -1.88 -1.78
CA LYS A 166 15.95 -2.66 -1.63
C LYS A 166 15.46 -2.66 -0.18
N ILE A 167 14.15 -2.64 -0.03
CA ILE A 167 13.48 -2.77 1.25
C ILE A 167 13.41 -4.26 1.60
N ASN A 168 13.86 -4.65 2.78
CA ASN A 168 13.76 -6.02 3.26
C ASN A 168 12.29 -6.40 3.46
N THR A 169 11.94 -7.60 3.07
CA THR A 169 10.56 -8.10 3.12
C THR A 169 10.48 -9.42 3.85
N ASP A 170 9.59 -9.53 4.82
CA ASP A 170 9.33 -10.78 5.51
C ASP A 170 7.85 -11.12 5.49
N TYR A 171 7.55 -12.43 5.50
CA TYR A 171 6.19 -12.90 5.64
C TYR A 171 5.84 -13.01 7.11
N PHE A 172 4.79 -12.32 7.51
CA PHE A 172 4.39 -12.19 8.90
C PHE A 172 3.23 -13.15 9.22
N TYR A 173 3.52 -14.21 9.95
CA TYR A 173 2.55 -15.25 10.32
C TYR A 173 1.58 -14.77 11.41
N VAL A 174 0.77 -13.77 11.08
CA VAL A 174 -0.23 -13.20 11.97
C VAL A 174 -1.63 -13.27 11.38
N SER A 175 -2.61 -13.35 12.25
CA SER A 175 -4.03 -13.28 11.93
C SER A 175 -4.76 -12.53 13.04
N ARG A 176 -6.01 -12.14 12.80
CA ARG A 176 -6.87 -11.56 13.85
C ARG A 176 -6.94 -12.46 15.08
N ARG A 177 -6.98 -13.77 14.87
CA ARG A 177 -7.06 -14.77 15.96
C ARG A 177 -5.75 -14.89 16.75
N SER A 178 -4.61 -14.96 16.07
CA SER A 178 -3.30 -15.12 16.72
C SER A 178 -2.85 -13.84 17.44
N THR A 179 -3.33 -12.66 17.04
CA THR A 179 -3.03 -11.38 17.68
C THR A 179 -4.03 -10.97 18.74
N LEU A 180 -5.16 -11.70 18.88
CA LEU A 180 -6.21 -11.31 19.81
C LEU A 180 -5.75 -11.41 21.26
N TYR A 181 -5.34 -12.59 21.72
CA TYR A 181 -4.93 -12.77 23.13
C TYR A 181 -3.78 -11.87 23.56
N PRO A 182 -2.69 -11.74 22.77
CA PRO A 182 -1.65 -10.77 23.07
C PRO A 182 -2.13 -9.33 23.25
N SER A 183 -3.23 -8.96 22.59
CA SER A 183 -3.80 -7.60 22.67
C SER A 183 -4.79 -7.39 23.82
N LEU A 184 -5.24 -8.46 24.49
CA LEU A 184 -6.16 -8.37 25.60
C LEU A 184 -5.41 -7.97 26.89
N GLU A 185 -6.14 -7.33 27.80
CA GLU A 185 -5.65 -6.95 29.13
C GLU A 185 -5.69 -8.15 30.11
N LYS A 186 -5.34 -7.91 31.38
CA LYS A 186 -5.62 -8.83 32.45
C LYS A 186 -7.13 -8.99 32.59
N LEU A 187 -7.62 -10.20 32.90
CA LEU A 187 -9.05 -10.50 32.89
C LEU A 187 -9.89 -9.57 33.76
N GLU A 188 -9.31 -9.12 34.87
CA GLU A 188 -9.97 -8.28 35.87
C GLU A 188 -10.38 -6.90 35.29
N ILE A 189 -9.62 -6.39 34.33
CA ILE A 189 -9.81 -5.06 33.71
C ILE A 189 -10.20 -5.16 32.23
N GLU A 190 -10.27 -6.38 31.66
CA GLU A 190 -10.56 -6.57 30.24
C GLU A 190 -12.00 -6.17 29.90
N SER A 191 -12.16 -5.29 28.91
CA SER A 191 -13.45 -4.83 28.39
C SER A 191 -13.94 -5.59 27.15
N PHE A 192 -13.05 -6.37 26.51
CA PHE A 192 -13.28 -7.02 25.22
C PHE A 192 -13.67 -6.05 24.08
N ASP A 193 -13.31 -4.78 24.20
CA ASP A 193 -13.64 -3.74 23.21
C ASP A 193 -13.17 -4.10 21.80
N ILE A 194 -12.07 -4.80 21.66
CA ILE A 194 -11.57 -5.29 20.36
C ILE A 194 -12.59 -6.18 19.66
N ILE A 195 -13.26 -7.06 20.40
CA ILE A 195 -14.29 -7.94 19.86
C ILE A 195 -15.54 -7.13 19.54
N PHE A 196 -15.98 -6.26 20.45
CA PHE A 196 -17.21 -5.47 20.29
C PHE A 196 -17.10 -4.34 19.27
N ARG A 197 -15.90 -3.85 18.95
CA ARG A 197 -15.69 -2.98 17.78
C ARG A 197 -15.96 -3.70 16.47
N GLN A 198 -15.67 -5.00 16.41
CA GLN A 198 -15.94 -5.79 15.21
C GLN A 198 -17.42 -6.19 15.13
N TYR A 199 -18.02 -6.52 16.26
CA TYR A 199 -19.40 -6.99 16.39
C TYR A 199 -20.12 -6.21 17.48
N LYS A 200 -21.02 -5.30 17.12
CA LYS A 200 -21.82 -4.55 18.11
C LYS A 200 -22.56 -5.48 19.06
N ARG A 201 -23.06 -6.60 18.55
CA ARG A 201 -23.67 -7.70 19.30
C ARG A 201 -23.22 -9.03 18.70
N ILE A 202 -22.85 -9.98 19.54
CA ILE A 202 -22.34 -11.29 19.15
C ILE A 202 -23.00 -12.37 20.02
N SER A 203 -23.26 -13.58 19.48
CA SER A 203 -23.74 -14.68 20.32
C SER A 203 -22.68 -15.12 21.31
N LEU A 204 -23.09 -15.63 22.46
CA LEU A 204 -22.18 -16.16 23.49
C LEU A 204 -21.24 -17.23 22.90
N GLU A 205 -21.79 -18.12 22.07
CA GLU A 205 -21.00 -19.14 21.36
C GLU A 205 -19.88 -18.48 20.51
N ASN A 206 -20.27 -17.54 19.63
CA ASN A 206 -19.29 -16.91 18.75
C ASN A 206 -18.26 -16.05 19.52
N PHE A 207 -18.66 -15.43 20.63
CA PHE A 207 -17.75 -14.73 21.51
C PHE A 207 -16.69 -15.68 22.09
N LEU A 208 -17.10 -16.81 22.63
CA LEU A 208 -16.22 -17.81 23.20
C LEU A 208 -15.35 -18.51 22.14
N LEU A 209 -15.90 -18.77 20.94
CA LEU A 209 -15.14 -19.30 19.79
C LEU A 209 -14.03 -18.32 19.35
N ASN A 210 -14.30 -17.03 19.34
CA ASN A 210 -13.26 -16.02 19.06
C ASN A 210 -12.14 -16.04 20.11
N LEU A 211 -12.46 -16.41 21.34
CA LEU A 211 -11.51 -16.58 22.45
C LEU A 211 -10.94 -18.01 22.54
N ASN A 212 -10.96 -18.79 21.47
CA ASN A 212 -10.39 -20.15 21.39
C ASN A 212 -10.97 -21.20 22.34
N PHE A 213 -12.19 -21.01 22.85
CA PHE A 213 -12.86 -22.03 23.62
C PHE A 213 -13.31 -23.19 22.71
N SER A 214 -13.16 -24.43 23.19
CA SER A 214 -13.71 -25.60 22.53
C SER A 214 -15.24 -25.67 22.71
N ARG A 215 -15.92 -26.47 21.89
CA ARG A 215 -17.38 -26.65 22.01
C ARG A 215 -17.79 -27.22 23.37
N ASP A 216 -16.98 -28.12 23.93
CA ASP A 216 -17.24 -28.72 25.25
C ASP A 216 -17.11 -27.67 26.36
N GLU A 217 -16.06 -26.80 26.28
CA GLU A 217 -15.89 -25.68 27.21
C GLU A 217 -17.06 -24.68 27.11
N ILE A 218 -17.52 -24.40 25.89
CA ILE A 218 -18.67 -23.52 25.65
C ILE A 218 -19.95 -24.10 26.23
N SER A 219 -20.21 -25.38 26.00
CA SER A 219 -21.38 -26.10 26.58
C SER A 219 -21.35 -26.07 28.09
N ASN A 220 -20.19 -26.31 28.69
CA ASN A 220 -20.02 -26.28 30.15
C ASN A 220 -20.30 -24.87 30.71
N ILE A 221 -19.75 -23.82 30.08
CA ILE A 221 -19.96 -22.42 30.48
C ILE A 221 -21.45 -22.07 30.34
N SER A 222 -22.09 -22.39 29.21
CA SER A 222 -23.51 -22.12 28.96
C SER A 222 -24.39 -22.74 30.04
N SER A 223 -24.14 -24.00 30.36
CA SER A 223 -24.88 -24.72 31.43
C SER A 223 -24.68 -24.11 32.81
N ASN A 224 -23.44 -23.78 33.16
CA ASN A 224 -23.12 -23.16 34.46
C ASN A 224 -23.69 -21.75 34.61
N LEU A 225 -23.78 -21.00 33.54
CA LEU A 225 -24.34 -19.63 33.55
C LEU A 225 -25.87 -19.63 33.37
N GLN A 226 -26.46 -20.77 33.00
CA GLN A 226 -27.86 -20.88 32.60
C GLN A 226 -28.23 -19.87 31.49
N VAL A 227 -27.35 -19.72 30.53
CA VAL A 227 -27.48 -18.79 29.38
C VAL A 227 -27.38 -19.59 28.09
N ASP A 228 -28.35 -19.41 27.19
CA ASP A 228 -28.32 -20.03 25.88
C ASP A 228 -27.12 -19.59 25.06
N MET A 229 -26.48 -20.46 24.31
CA MET A 229 -25.33 -20.19 23.48
C MET A 229 -25.65 -19.18 22.35
N THR A 230 -26.89 -19.13 21.90
CA THR A 230 -27.35 -18.15 20.88
C THR A 230 -27.64 -16.77 21.46
N HIS A 231 -27.68 -16.64 22.80
CA HIS A 231 -27.90 -15.36 23.48
C HIS A 231 -26.88 -14.31 23.01
N LYS A 232 -27.38 -13.15 22.58
CA LYS A 232 -26.53 -12.08 22.09
C LYS A 232 -26.07 -11.17 23.21
N ILE A 233 -24.79 -11.06 23.34
CA ILE A 233 -24.10 -10.19 24.29
C ILE A 233 -23.50 -8.96 23.60
N ASP A 234 -23.35 -7.89 24.33
CA ASP A 234 -22.64 -6.68 23.98
C ASP A 234 -21.75 -6.24 25.16
N ARG A 235 -21.01 -5.13 24.99
CA ARG A 235 -20.04 -4.66 26.00
C ARG A 235 -20.65 -4.38 27.38
N ASN A 236 -21.95 -4.13 27.47
CA ASN A 236 -22.64 -3.80 28.72
C ASN A 236 -23.42 -5.01 29.28
N SER A 237 -23.26 -6.18 28.69
CA SER A 237 -24.02 -7.37 29.08
C SER A 237 -23.56 -7.90 30.44
N LEU A 238 -24.49 -8.12 31.36
CA LEU A 238 -24.23 -8.77 32.65
C LEU A 238 -23.63 -10.18 32.50
N VAL A 239 -23.83 -10.81 31.35
CA VAL A 239 -23.21 -12.13 31.03
C VAL A 239 -21.69 -12.03 31.02
N LEU A 240 -21.10 -10.88 30.62
CA LEU A 240 -19.64 -10.71 30.64
C LEU A 240 -19.09 -10.73 32.07
N GLU A 241 -19.77 -10.08 33.01
CA GLU A 241 -19.34 -10.11 34.42
C GLU A 241 -19.45 -11.52 35.01
N LYS A 242 -20.52 -12.23 34.66
CA LYS A 242 -20.66 -13.64 35.05
C LYS A 242 -19.57 -14.53 34.42
N LEU A 243 -19.19 -14.27 33.17
CA LEU A 243 -18.08 -14.99 32.52
C LEU A 243 -16.74 -14.76 33.25
N LYS A 244 -16.44 -13.53 33.63
CA LYS A 244 -15.22 -13.19 34.37
C LYS A 244 -15.11 -13.90 35.73
N SER A 245 -16.24 -14.34 36.28
CA SER A 245 -16.29 -15.11 37.54
C SER A 245 -16.40 -16.63 37.31
N ASN A 246 -16.55 -17.09 36.06
CA ASN A 246 -16.69 -18.52 35.75
C ASN A 246 -15.34 -19.23 35.78
N PRO A 247 -15.15 -20.30 36.57
CA PRO A 247 -13.86 -20.99 36.70
C PRO A 247 -13.29 -21.55 35.39
N CYS A 248 -14.17 -22.08 34.51
CA CYS A 248 -13.75 -22.61 33.21
C CYS A 248 -13.25 -21.49 32.31
N PHE A 249 -13.95 -20.35 32.29
CA PHE A 249 -13.55 -19.16 31.53
C PHE A 249 -12.23 -18.61 32.04
N ILE A 250 -12.08 -18.45 33.34
CA ILE A 250 -10.84 -17.93 33.98
C ILE A 250 -9.65 -18.82 33.65
N LYS A 251 -9.80 -20.12 33.79
CA LYS A 251 -8.72 -21.08 33.50
C LYS A 251 -8.27 -20.98 32.05
N ARG A 252 -9.21 -21.00 31.12
CA ARG A 252 -8.90 -20.93 29.68
C ARG A 252 -8.25 -19.58 29.33
N TYR A 253 -8.81 -18.47 29.81
CA TYR A 253 -8.26 -17.14 29.57
C TYR A 253 -6.80 -17.03 30.04
N LYS A 254 -6.50 -17.45 31.28
CA LYS A 254 -5.14 -17.44 31.81
C LYS A 254 -4.18 -18.33 31.03
N LEU A 255 -4.65 -19.51 30.58
CA LEU A 255 -3.85 -20.43 29.76
C LEU A 255 -3.45 -19.80 28.43
N GLU A 256 -4.40 -19.15 27.75
CA GLU A 256 -4.12 -18.49 26.48
C GLU A 256 -3.25 -17.23 26.67
N LYS A 257 -3.52 -16.46 27.73
CA LYS A 257 -2.75 -15.25 28.06
C LYS A 257 -1.29 -15.55 28.40
N ALA A 258 -1.01 -16.68 29.01
CA ALA A 258 0.36 -17.12 29.31
C ALA A 258 1.24 -17.31 28.05
N LYS A 259 0.65 -17.36 26.86
CA LYS A 259 1.35 -17.49 25.58
C LYS A 259 1.79 -16.12 24.99
N ASP A 260 1.48 -15.01 25.63
CA ASP A 260 1.79 -13.65 25.12
C ASP A 260 3.28 -13.43 24.86
N SER A 261 4.13 -14.01 25.71
CA SER A 261 5.59 -13.96 25.53
C SER A 261 6.04 -14.58 24.20
N ASN A 262 5.35 -15.63 23.72
CA ASN A 262 5.67 -16.26 22.45
C ASN A 262 5.42 -15.31 21.27
N PHE A 263 4.34 -14.51 21.35
CA PHE A 263 4.06 -13.51 20.32
C PHE A 263 5.13 -12.41 20.30
N ARG A 264 5.51 -11.88 21.47
CA ARG A 264 6.57 -10.89 21.59
C ARG A 264 7.90 -11.44 21.06
N ASN A 265 8.28 -12.65 21.46
CA ASN A 265 9.50 -13.32 21.01
C ASN A 265 9.50 -13.50 19.49
N TYR A 266 8.36 -13.91 18.92
CA TYR A 266 8.21 -14.04 17.48
C TYR A 266 8.42 -12.72 16.75
N VAL A 267 7.78 -11.64 17.18
CA VAL A 267 7.98 -10.32 16.57
C VAL A 267 9.43 -9.86 16.70
N THR A 268 10.03 -10.05 17.87
CA THR A 268 11.43 -9.68 18.14
C THR A 268 12.42 -10.49 17.28
N SER A 269 12.07 -11.73 16.91
CA SER A 269 12.89 -12.52 15.97
C SER A 269 12.85 -12.01 14.54
N LEU A 270 11.81 -11.26 14.16
CA LEU A 270 11.69 -10.68 12.83
C LEU A 270 12.29 -9.28 12.75
N THR A 271 12.10 -8.47 13.80
CA THR A 271 12.60 -7.09 13.82
C THR A 271 12.95 -6.62 15.23
N GLN A 272 14.07 -5.91 15.33
CA GLN A 272 14.51 -5.23 16.56
C GLN A 272 14.12 -3.74 16.57
N ASP A 273 13.62 -3.21 15.44
CA ASP A 273 13.32 -1.80 15.29
C ASP A 273 12.17 -1.37 16.23
N ASP A 274 12.18 -0.11 16.63
CA ASP A 274 11.11 0.49 17.43
C ASP A 274 9.82 0.67 16.64
N SER A 275 9.92 0.68 15.31
CA SER A 275 8.77 0.76 14.41
C SER A 275 8.58 -0.53 13.62
N ILE A 276 7.37 -1.07 13.65
CA ILE A 276 6.96 -2.25 12.91
C ILE A 276 6.09 -1.80 11.75
N TYR A 277 6.54 -2.04 10.53
CA TYR A 277 5.81 -1.70 9.32
C TYR A 277 5.15 -2.94 8.74
N ILE A 278 3.83 -2.90 8.54
CA ILE A 278 3.07 -4.06 8.07
C ILE A 278 2.27 -3.73 6.81
N VAL A 279 2.11 -4.73 5.94
CA VAL A 279 1.17 -4.71 4.80
C VAL A 279 0.05 -5.69 5.07
N ASP A 280 -1.18 -5.22 4.93
CA ASP A 280 -2.37 -6.06 5.01
C ASP A 280 -3.36 -5.66 3.90
N ILE A 281 -4.17 -6.59 3.42
CA ILE A 281 -5.26 -6.25 2.47
C ILE A 281 -6.23 -5.26 3.09
N GLY A 282 -6.43 -5.38 4.39
CA GLY A 282 -7.11 -4.34 5.13
C GLY A 282 -8.47 -4.68 5.68
N TRP A 283 -9.40 -3.87 5.38
CA TRP A 283 -10.75 -3.48 5.74
C TRP A 283 -10.84 -2.69 7.04
N LYS A 284 -10.42 -3.18 8.22
CA LYS A 284 -10.62 -2.49 9.52
C LYS A 284 -9.34 -2.23 10.33
N GLY A 285 -8.17 -2.65 9.84
CA GLY A 285 -6.91 -2.49 10.57
C GLY A 285 -6.80 -3.28 11.88
N THR A 286 -7.65 -4.31 12.09
CA THR A 286 -7.73 -5.03 13.37
C THR A 286 -6.40 -5.69 13.77
N ILE A 287 -5.63 -6.21 12.80
CA ILE A 287 -4.32 -6.83 13.08
C ILE A 287 -3.35 -5.77 13.60
N GLN A 288 -3.29 -4.59 12.97
CA GLN A 288 -2.46 -3.48 13.42
C GLN A 288 -2.81 -3.06 14.85
N ASP A 289 -4.09 -2.85 15.12
CA ASP A 289 -4.56 -2.44 16.44
C ASP A 289 -4.21 -3.46 17.52
N ASN A 290 -4.37 -4.75 17.21
CA ASN A 290 -4.02 -5.83 18.12
C ASN A 290 -2.51 -5.85 18.41
N ILE A 291 -1.67 -5.73 17.37
CA ILE A 291 -0.21 -5.71 17.52
C ILE A 291 0.21 -4.48 18.34
N GLN A 292 -0.34 -3.31 18.05
CA GLN A 292 -0.05 -2.07 18.78
C GLN A 292 -0.38 -2.19 20.27
N LYS A 293 -1.50 -2.84 20.61
CA LYS A 293 -1.86 -3.12 22.02
C LYS A 293 -0.95 -4.15 22.68
N ALA A 294 -0.60 -5.22 21.93
CA ALA A 294 0.29 -6.26 22.43
C ALA A 294 1.73 -5.76 22.67
N LEU A 295 2.15 -4.74 21.92
CA LEU A 295 3.51 -4.18 21.93
C LEU A 295 3.43 -2.66 22.08
N PRO A 296 3.03 -2.14 23.27
CA PRO A 296 2.84 -0.70 23.47
C PRO A 296 4.14 0.10 23.40
N ASP A 297 5.28 -0.57 23.58
CA ASP A 297 6.63 -0.04 23.46
C ASP A 297 7.11 0.13 22.02
N LYS A 298 6.36 -0.38 21.04
CA LYS A 298 6.69 -0.26 19.62
C LYS A 298 5.63 0.57 18.88
N LYS A 299 6.02 1.21 17.78
CA LYS A 299 5.11 1.90 16.88
C LYS A 299 4.71 0.98 15.73
N VAL A 300 3.43 0.71 15.54
CA VAL A 300 2.95 -0.13 14.42
C VAL A 300 2.33 0.73 13.33
N VAL A 301 2.89 0.66 12.13
CA VAL A 301 2.43 1.40 10.95
C VAL A 301 1.92 0.44 9.90
N GLY A 302 0.67 0.59 9.49
CA GLY A 302 0.03 -0.27 8.49
C GLY A 302 -0.12 0.39 7.13
N TYR A 303 0.18 -0.36 6.07
CA TYR A 303 -0.09 -0.01 4.68
C TYR A 303 -1.15 -0.96 4.14
N TYR A 304 -2.22 -0.41 3.58
CA TYR A 304 -3.42 -1.17 3.25
C TYR A 304 -3.79 -1.05 1.79
N PHE A 305 -4.17 -2.18 1.20
CA PHE A 305 -4.76 -2.19 -0.15
C PHE A 305 -6.13 -1.48 -0.14
N GLY A 306 -6.91 -1.66 0.91
CA GLY A 306 -8.17 -0.95 1.12
C GLY A 306 -8.57 -0.86 2.58
N LEU A 307 -9.07 0.32 3.00
CA LEU A 307 -9.66 0.53 4.32
C LEU A 307 -11.14 0.91 4.16
N LYS A 308 -11.97 0.33 5.03
CA LYS A 308 -13.39 0.68 5.15
C LYS A 308 -13.57 1.41 6.49
N TYR A 309 -13.90 2.68 6.39
CA TYR A 309 -14.27 3.54 7.51
C TYR A 309 -15.76 3.42 7.83
#